data_084de8516b1dc2fcafc4b3b98acbff12
#
_entry.id   084de8516b1dc2fcafc4b3b98acbff12
#
_cell.length_a   1.000
_cell.length_b   1.000
_cell.length_c   1.000
_cell.angle_alpha   90.00
_cell.angle_beta   90.00
_cell.angle_gamma   90.00
#
_symmetry.space_group_name_H-M   'P 1'
#
loop_
_entity.id
_entity.type
_entity.pdbx_description
1 polymer ?
#
loop_
_entity_poly.entity_id
_entity_poly.type
_entity_poly.pdbx_seq_one_letter_code
_entity_poly.pdbx_strand_id
1 'polypeptide(L)'
;MAKTAMVIARKVDSKILVLRGQRVILDTDLAELYGVQVRQLNQQAKRNAKRFPPAFRFQLSPHELKILRSQNVISSERHGGARYLPYAFTEHGAIMAATVLNSERAIEMSVFVVLAFVRMRRAIAGNRNVLTKLAQLEHRLEGHDADIQDLMNAIRELMSPPEPTRTRIGFEAPLETSGKTLKARPGQSRKSK
;
A
#
# COMPACT_ATOMS: atom_id res chain seq x y z
N MET A 1 -19.67 -23.02 -24.98
CA MET A 1 -20.08 -22.27 -23.78
C MET A 1 -18.91 -21.76 -22.92
N ALA A 2 -17.91 -22.60 -22.59
CA ALA A 2 -16.78 -22.16 -21.73
C ALA A 2 -15.93 -20.98 -22.29
N LYS A 3 -15.65 -20.95 -23.59
CA LYS A 3 -14.92 -19.85 -24.24
C LYS A 3 -15.63 -18.49 -24.13
N THR A 4 -16.95 -18.47 -24.33
CA THR A 4 -17.77 -17.25 -24.26
C THR A 4 -17.83 -16.72 -22.83
N ALA A 5 -18.01 -17.60 -21.84
CA ALA A 5 -18.00 -17.21 -20.43
C ALA A 5 -16.64 -16.61 -19.99
N MET A 6 -15.52 -17.15 -20.50
CA MET A 6 -14.19 -16.63 -20.20
C MET A 6 -13.94 -15.24 -20.83
N VAL A 7 -14.44 -15.01 -22.04
CA VAL A 7 -14.34 -13.69 -22.70
C VAL A 7 -15.16 -12.64 -21.94
N ILE A 8 -16.39 -12.98 -21.55
CA ILE A 8 -17.26 -12.10 -20.75
C ILE A 8 -16.57 -11.78 -19.41
N ALA A 9 -16.04 -12.79 -18.73
CA ALA A 9 -15.36 -12.62 -17.46
C ALA A 9 -14.17 -11.65 -17.56
N ARG A 10 -13.30 -11.77 -18.58
CA ARG A 10 -12.20 -10.84 -18.83
C ARG A 10 -12.69 -9.43 -19.14
N LYS A 11 -13.78 -9.30 -19.90
CA LYS A 11 -14.38 -8.00 -20.20
C LYS A 11 -14.89 -7.31 -18.94
N VAL A 12 -15.46 -8.04 -18.00
CA VAL A 12 -15.92 -7.48 -16.71
C VAL A 12 -14.72 -7.11 -15.83
N ASP A 13 -13.70 -7.97 -15.76
CA ASP A 13 -12.49 -7.69 -14.97
C ASP A 13 -11.82 -6.37 -15.39
N SER A 14 -11.73 -6.09 -16.71
CA SER A 14 -11.12 -4.86 -17.22
C SER A 14 -11.91 -3.57 -16.93
N LYS A 15 -13.17 -3.68 -16.50
CA LYS A 15 -14.04 -2.55 -16.19
C LYS A 15 -14.08 -2.19 -14.70
N ILE A 16 -13.45 -3.01 -13.86
CA ILE A 16 -13.36 -2.73 -12.42
C ILE A 16 -12.17 -1.83 -12.15
N LEU A 17 -12.44 -0.68 -11.54
CA LEU A 17 -11.45 0.33 -11.14
C LEU A 17 -11.31 0.37 -9.64
N VAL A 18 -10.21 0.97 -9.15
CA VAL A 18 -10.03 1.27 -7.73
C VAL A 18 -10.14 2.77 -7.52
N LEU A 19 -11.17 3.19 -6.79
CA LEU A 19 -11.43 4.58 -6.42
C LEU A 19 -11.66 4.67 -4.91
N ARG A 20 -11.04 5.64 -4.26
CA ARG A 20 -11.16 5.83 -2.79
C ARG A 20 -10.84 4.56 -2.00
N GLY A 21 -9.90 3.74 -2.49
CA GLY A 21 -9.57 2.45 -1.88
C GLY A 21 -10.61 1.35 -2.06
N GLN A 22 -11.70 1.61 -2.80
CA GLN A 22 -12.77 0.66 -3.09
C GLN A 22 -12.76 0.25 -4.57
N ARG A 23 -13.16 -0.99 -4.84
CA ARG A 23 -13.36 -1.46 -6.21
C ARG A 23 -14.73 -1.06 -6.67
N VAL A 24 -14.78 -0.49 -7.85
CA VAL A 24 -16.01 0.08 -8.42
C VAL A 24 -16.09 -0.19 -9.92
N ILE A 25 -17.30 -0.15 -10.45
CA ILE A 25 -17.60 -0.10 -11.88
C ILE A 25 -18.32 1.23 -12.14
N LEU A 26 -17.98 1.92 -13.22
CA LEU A 26 -18.66 3.13 -13.61
C LEU A 26 -20.05 2.84 -14.19
N ASP A 27 -20.96 3.79 -14.03
CA ASP A 27 -22.33 3.67 -14.55
C ASP A 27 -22.41 3.40 -16.06
N THR A 28 -21.48 3.95 -16.84
CA THR A 28 -21.37 3.70 -18.28
C THR A 28 -21.04 2.25 -18.59
N ASP A 29 -20.07 1.70 -17.87
CA ASP A 29 -19.62 0.31 -18.07
C ASP A 29 -20.64 -0.68 -17.52
N LEU A 30 -21.24 -0.37 -16.38
CA LEU A 30 -22.28 -1.19 -15.77
C LEU A 30 -23.54 -1.23 -16.64
N ALA A 31 -23.94 -0.10 -17.23
CA ALA A 31 -25.05 -0.03 -18.16
C ALA A 31 -24.79 -0.84 -19.43
N GLU A 32 -23.56 -0.78 -19.99
CA GLU A 32 -23.16 -1.61 -21.12
C GLU A 32 -23.25 -3.11 -20.78
N LEU A 33 -22.75 -3.53 -19.62
CA LEU A 33 -22.82 -4.90 -19.16
C LEU A 33 -24.29 -5.39 -19.02
N TYR A 34 -25.13 -4.59 -18.44
CA TYR A 34 -26.53 -4.92 -18.19
C TYR A 34 -27.45 -4.70 -19.41
N GLY A 35 -26.89 -4.16 -20.51
CA GLY A 35 -27.62 -3.94 -21.76
C GLY A 35 -28.70 -2.86 -21.66
N VAL A 36 -28.47 -1.85 -20.83
CA VAL A 36 -29.39 -0.73 -20.62
C VAL A 36 -28.70 0.60 -20.91
N GLN A 37 -29.49 1.66 -21.09
CA GLN A 37 -28.94 3.00 -21.19
C GLN A 37 -28.47 3.52 -19.82
N VAL A 38 -27.37 4.27 -19.79
CA VAL A 38 -26.84 4.91 -18.57
C VAL A 38 -27.90 5.74 -17.85
N ARG A 39 -28.73 6.49 -18.65
CA ARG A 39 -29.82 7.27 -18.12
C ARG A 39 -30.85 6.42 -17.38
N GLN A 40 -31.20 5.26 -17.92
CA GLN A 40 -32.15 4.31 -17.33
C GLN A 40 -31.58 3.74 -16.01
N LEU A 41 -30.33 3.27 -16.01
CA LEU A 41 -29.64 2.79 -14.81
C LEU A 41 -29.66 3.83 -13.69
N ASN A 42 -29.22 5.06 -14.01
CA ASN A 42 -29.16 6.14 -13.03
C ASN A 42 -30.54 6.60 -12.54
N GLN A 43 -31.53 6.58 -13.39
CA GLN A 43 -32.91 6.89 -13.03
C GLN A 43 -33.52 5.86 -12.08
N GLN A 44 -33.29 4.56 -12.34
CA GLN A 44 -33.73 3.49 -11.46
C GLN A 44 -33.00 3.53 -10.10
N ALA A 45 -31.70 3.77 -10.09
CA ALA A 45 -30.94 3.94 -8.85
C ALA A 45 -31.43 5.16 -8.04
N LYS A 46 -31.78 6.27 -8.70
CA LYS A 46 -32.37 7.46 -8.04
C LYS A 46 -33.76 7.19 -7.46
N ARG A 47 -34.62 6.49 -8.20
CA ARG A 47 -35.98 6.10 -7.72
C ARG A 47 -35.92 5.19 -6.52
N ASN A 48 -34.87 4.37 -6.41
CA ASN A 48 -34.64 3.42 -5.35
C ASN A 48 -33.49 3.86 -4.39
N ALA A 49 -33.38 5.18 -4.13
CA ALA A 49 -32.25 5.76 -3.38
C ALA A 49 -31.98 5.09 -2.02
N LYS A 50 -33.01 4.61 -1.33
CA LYS A 50 -32.88 3.86 -0.07
C LYS A 50 -32.02 2.58 -0.19
N ARG A 51 -31.95 1.98 -1.39
CA ARG A 51 -31.13 0.79 -1.69
C ARG A 51 -29.72 1.13 -2.12
N PHE A 52 -29.41 2.39 -2.38
CA PHE A 52 -28.11 2.87 -2.84
C PHE A 52 -27.51 3.89 -1.86
N PRO A 53 -27.14 3.48 -0.65
CA PRO A 53 -26.40 4.36 0.25
C PRO A 53 -25.07 4.79 -0.37
N PRO A 54 -24.42 5.86 0.13
CA PRO A 54 -23.12 6.33 -0.39
C PRO A 54 -22.02 5.26 -0.42
N ALA A 55 -22.10 4.25 0.44
CA ALA A 55 -21.21 3.09 0.42
C ALA A 55 -21.42 2.15 -0.79
N PHE A 56 -22.58 2.20 -1.46
CA PHE A 56 -22.91 1.36 -2.62
C PHE A 56 -22.78 2.11 -3.94
N ARG A 57 -23.08 3.42 -3.93
CA ARG A 57 -23.05 4.27 -5.11
C ARG A 57 -22.66 5.69 -4.72
N PHE A 58 -21.68 6.26 -5.42
CA PHE A 58 -21.28 7.65 -5.25
C PHE A 58 -20.95 8.30 -6.59
N GLN A 59 -21.06 9.61 -6.67
CA GLN A 59 -20.67 10.37 -7.84
C GLN A 59 -19.20 10.73 -7.78
N LEU A 60 -18.51 10.66 -8.92
CA LEU A 60 -17.10 11.08 -9.01
C LEU A 60 -17.02 12.60 -8.88
N SER A 61 -15.94 13.05 -8.27
CA SER A 61 -15.55 14.46 -8.29
C SER A 61 -14.92 14.83 -9.65
N PRO A 62 -14.89 16.12 -10.03
CA PRO A 62 -14.20 16.56 -11.24
C PRO A 62 -12.70 16.19 -11.24
N HIS A 63 -12.07 16.19 -10.09
CA HIS A 63 -10.67 15.82 -9.92
C HIS A 63 -10.42 14.33 -10.20
N GLU A 64 -11.25 13.44 -9.63
CA GLU A 64 -11.20 12.00 -9.89
C GLU A 64 -11.43 11.67 -11.36
N LEU A 65 -12.40 12.33 -11.99
CA LEU A 65 -12.66 12.17 -13.42
C LEU A 65 -11.45 12.60 -14.27
N LYS A 66 -10.79 13.70 -13.92
CA LYS A 66 -9.57 14.17 -14.60
C LYS A 66 -8.45 13.14 -14.51
N ILE A 67 -8.21 12.57 -13.32
CA ILE A 67 -7.21 11.52 -13.12
C ILE A 67 -7.51 10.28 -13.97
N LEU A 68 -8.74 9.81 -13.98
CA LEU A 68 -9.14 8.64 -14.77
C LEU A 68 -8.98 8.87 -16.29
N ARG A 69 -9.22 10.08 -16.75
CA ARG A 69 -8.99 10.47 -18.16
C ARG A 69 -7.50 10.51 -18.52
N SER A 70 -6.66 11.07 -17.64
CA SER A 70 -5.21 11.13 -17.88
C SER A 70 -4.53 9.75 -17.89
N GLN A 71 -5.12 8.77 -17.20
CA GLN A 71 -4.65 7.38 -17.19
C GLN A 71 -5.19 6.53 -18.35
N ASN A 72 -5.85 7.13 -19.34
CA ASN A 72 -6.51 6.43 -20.47
C ASN A 72 -7.53 5.35 -20.04
N VAL A 73 -7.96 5.39 -18.80
CA VAL A 73 -8.95 4.44 -18.26
C VAL A 73 -10.35 4.74 -18.81
N ILE A 74 -10.60 6.01 -19.15
CA ILE A 74 -11.88 6.49 -19.68
C ILE A 74 -11.62 7.27 -20.97
N SER A 75 -12.16 6.81 -22.10
CA SER A 75 -12.13 7.60 -23.33
C SER A 75 -13.13 8.76 -23.22
N SER A 76 -12.72 9.96 -23.70
CA SER A 76 -13.53 11.17 -23.64
C SER A 76 -14.86 11.09 -24.42
N GLU A 77 -14.94 10.21 -25.41
CA GLU A 77 -16.08 10.11 -26.32
C GLU A 77 -17.25 9.27 -25.77
N ARG A 78 -16.99 8.31 -24.87
CA ARG A 78 -18.02 7.41 -24.34
C ARG A 78 -18.75 7.93 -23.11
N HIS A 79 -18.29 8.99 -22.47
CA HIS A 79 -18.76 9.42 -21.14
C HIS A 79 -19.47 10.77 -21.14
N GLY A 80 -20.21 11.11 -22.20
CA GLY A 80 -21.21 12.19 -22.18
C GLY A 80 -20.70 13.62 -22.06
N GLY A 81 -19.49 13.92 -22.58
CA GLY A 81 -18.98 15.28 -22.63
C GLY A 81 -18.47 15.84 -21.28
N ALA A 82 -17.94 17.08 -21.31
CA ALA A 82 -17.23 17.68 -20.16
C ALA A 82 -18.11 17.98 -18.92
N ARG A 83 -19.44 17.89 -19.03
CA ARG A 83 -20.38 18.27 -17.95
C ARG A 83 -20.93 17.11 -17.14
N TYR A 84 -20.75 15.85 -17.60
CA TYR A 84 -21.29 14.69 -16.90
C TYR A 84 -20.26 14.09 -15.96
N LEU A 85 -20.61 14.04 -14.67
CA LEU A 85 -19.83 13.35 -13.64
C LEU A 85 -20.41 11.94 -13.45
N PRO A 86 -19.66 10.87 -13.83
CA PRO A 86 -20.15 9.50 -13.72
C PRO A 86 -20.42 9.09 -12.28
N TYR A 87 -21.30 8.10 -12.14
CA TYR A 87 -21.47 7.40 -10.87
C TYR A 87 -20.63 6.13 -10.83
N ALA A 88 -20.01 5.89 -9.68
CA ALA A 88 -19.32 4.65 -9.37
C ALA A 88 -20.21 3.75 -8.54
N PHE A 89 -20.30 2.47 -8.91
CA PHE A 89 -21.01 1.43 -8.20
C PHE A 89 -20.02 0.45 -7.59
N THR A 90 -20.09 0.23 -6.28
CA THR A 90 -19.33 -0.83 -5.63
C THR A 90 -19.90 -2.21 -5.98
N GLU A 91 -19.29 -3.29 -5.52
CA GLU A 91 -19.81 -4.66 -5.68
C GLU A 91 -21.29 -4.75 -5.28
N HIS A 92 -21.62 -4.26 -4.08
CA HIS A 92 -22.99 -4.28 -3.57
C HIS A 92 -23.93 -3.39 -4.39
N GLY A 93 -23.42 -2.22 -4.82
CA GLY A 93 -24.16 -1.31 -5.68
C GLY A 93 -24.48 -1.92 -7.04
N ALA A 94 -23.54 -2.65 -7.64
CA ALA A 94 -23.75 -3.34 -8.92
C ALA A 94 -24.80 -4.46 -8.81
N ILE A 95 -24.77 -5.25 -7.73
CA ILE A 95 -25.78 -6.28 -7.46
C ILE A 95 -27.15 -5.65 -7.27
N MET A 96 -27.23 -4.59 -6.46
CA MET A 96 -28.48 -3.87 -6.26
C MET A 96 -29.03 -3.28 -7.56
N ALA A 97 -28.17 -2.79 -8.46
CA ALA A 97 -28.57 -2.28 -9.76
C ALA A 97 -29.21 -3.38 -10.63
N ALA A 98 -28.64 -4.59 -10.66
CA ALA A 98 -29.24 -5.73 -11.37
C ALA A 98 -30.63 -6.07 -10.83
N THR A 99 -30.78 -6.09 -9.50
CA THR A 99 -32.07 -6.38 -8.83
C THR A 99 -33.13 -5.33 -9.17
N VAL A 100 -32.76 -4.04 -9.22
CA VAL A 100 -33.70 -2.94 -9.48
C VAL A 100 -34.04 -2.85 -10.97
N LEU A 101 -33.10 -3.16 -11.86
CA LEU A 101 -33.35 -3.22 -13.32
C LEU A 101 -34.24 -4.39 -13.69
N ASN A 102 -34.13 -5.50 -12.99
CA ASN A 102 -34.95 -6.71 -13.14
C ASN A 102 -35.08 -7.18 -14.60
N SER A 103 -34.03 -7.00 -15.40
CA SER A 103 -33.97 -7.52 -16.77
C SER A 103 -33.21 -8.83 -16.80
N GLU A 104 -33.61 -9.74 -17.67
CA GLU A 104 -32.97 -11.05 -17.84
C GLU A 104 -31.44 -10.92 -18.02
N ARG A 105 -31.02 -10.00 -18.88
CA ARG A 105 -29.61 -9.71 -19.13
C ARG A 105 -28.90 -9.15 -17.88
N ALA A 106 -29.54 -8.30 -17.09
CA ALA A 106 -28.94 -7.75 -15.87
C ALA A 106 -28.76 -8.85 -14.81
N ILE A 107 -29.71 -9.76 -14.70
CA ILE A 107 -29.65 -10.90 -13.80
C ILE A 107 -28.51 -11.84 -14.22
N GLU A 108 -28.45 -12.24 -15.49
CA GLU A 108 -27.39 -13.09 -16.03
C GLU A 108 -25.99 -12.46 -15.82
N MET A 109 -25.83 -11.20 -16.20
CA MET A 109 -24.55 -10.50 -16.11
C MET A 109 -24.12 -10.21 -14.67
N SER A 110 -25.07 -10.09 -13.72
CA SER A 110 -24.74 -9.85 -12.31
C SER A 110 -23.87 -10.96 -11.72
N VAL A 111 -24.05 -12.20 -12.14
CA VAL A 111 -23.21 -13.34 -11.72
C VAL A 111 -21.76 -13.13 -12.13
N PHE A 112 -21.51 -12.70 -13.38
CA PHE A 112 -20.15 -12.42 -13.86
C PHE A 112 -19.54 -11.24 -13.15
N VAL A 113 -20.32 -10.21 -12.85
CA VAL A 113 -19.88 -9.03 -12.08
C VAL A 113 -19.44 -9.45 -10.68
N VAL A 114 -20.25 -10.23 -9.96
CA VAL A 114 -19.90 -10.73 -8.61
C VAL A 114 -18.61 -11.56 -8.67
N LEU A 115 -18.52 -12.51 -9.61
CA LEU A 115 -17.34 -13.35 -9.77
C LEU A 115 -16.08 -12.51 -10.07
N ALA A 116 -16.19 -11.43 -10.85
CA ALA A 116 -15.08 -10.53 -11.12
C ALA A 116 -14.59 -9.82 -9.85
N PHE A 117 -15.51 -9.27 -9.05
CA PHE A 117 -15.16 -8.66 -7.77
C PHE A 117 -14.51 -9.64 -6.79
N VAL A 118 -15.03 -10.89 -6.72
CA VAL A 118 -14.46 -11.94 -5.88
C VAL A 118 -13.04 -12.30 -6.34
N ARG A 119 -12.81 -12.48 -7.65
CA ARG A 119 -11.47 -12.74 -8.19
C ARG A 119 -10.49 -11.64 -7.85
N MET A 120 -10.86 -10.39 -8.07
CA MET A 120 -10.02 -9.24 -7.74
C MET A 120 -9.72 -9.15 -6.23
N ARG A 121 -10.67 -9.51 -5.39
CA ARG A 121 -10.46 -9.54 -3.93
C ARG A 121 -9.40 -10.57 -3.55
N ARG A 122 -9.46 -11.76 -4.15
CA ARG A 122 -8.49 -12.84 -3.93
C ARG A 122 -7.09 -12.48 -4.43
N ALA A 123 -6.98 -11.84 -5.59
CA ALA A 123 -5.71 -11.42 -6.16
C ALA A 123 -4.95 -10.45 -5.23
N ILE A 124 -5.65 -9.51 -4.61
CA ILE A 124 -5.01 -8.57 -3.67
C ILE A 124 -4.66 -9.23 -2.35
N ALA A 125 -5.48 -10.17 -1.86
CA ALA A 125 -5.14 -10.93 -0.65
C ALA A 125 -3.86 -11.76 -0.86
N GLY A 126 -3.69 -12.36 -2.04
CA GLY A 126 -2.46 -13.05 -2.44
C GLY A 126 -1.23 -12.13 -2.45
N ASN A 127 -1.36 -10.93 -2.99
CA ASN A 127 -0.25 -9.97 -3.04
C ASN A 127 0.19 -9.48 -1.65
N ARG A 128 -0.73 -9.33 -0.69
CA ARG A 128 -0.35 -8.98 0.69
C ARG A 128 0.55 -10.03 1.32
N ASN A 129 0.27 -11.32 1.11
CA ASN A 129 1.10 -12.41 1.60
C ASN A 129 2.51 -12.38 0.99
N VAL A 130 2.64 -11.99 -0.28
CA VAL A 130 3.95 -11.84 -0.95
C VAL A 130 4.72 -10.67 -0.33
N LEU A 131 4.09 -9.52 -0.11
CA LEU A 131 4.73 -8.36 0.53
C LEU A 131 5.19 -8.68 1.96
N THR A 132 4.39 -9.41 2.74
CA THR A 132 4.77 -9.84 4.08
C THR A 132 5.97 -10.79 4.05
N LYS A 133 6.00 -11.74 3.10
CA LYS A 133 7.15 -12.64 2.93
C LYS A 133 8.40 -11.89 2.47
N LEU A 134 8.25 -10.90 1.60
CA LEU A 134 9.38 -10.06 1.17
C LEU A 134 9.97 -9.28 2.34
N ALA A 135 9.14 -8.63 3.15
CA ALA A 135 9.58 -7.94 4.35
C ALA A 135 10.28 -8.87 5.37
N GLN A 136 9.80 -10.12 5.51
CA GLN A 136 10.45 -11.13 6.33
C GLN A 136 11.82 -11.56 5.77
N LEU A 137 11.96 -11.63 4.44
CA LEU A 137 13.23 -11.93 3.80
C LEU A 137 14.21 -10.77 3.93
N GLU A 138 13.76 -9.53 3.77
CA GLU A 138 14.58 -8.33 3.99
C GLU A 138 15.12 -8.29 5.43
N HIS A 139 14.27 -8.51 6.42
CA HIS A 139 14.70 -8.55 7.82
C HIS A 139 15.70 -9.69 8.13
N ARG A 140 15.59 -10.84 7.46
CA ARG A 140 16.58 -11.92 7.58
C ARG A 140 17.92 -11.56 6.94
N LEU A 141 17.90 -10.87 5.80
CA LEU A 141 19.11 -10.38 5.14
C LEU A 141 19.86 -9.37 6.02
N GLU A 142 19.17 -8.43 6.64
CA GLU A 142 19.77 -7.49 7.60
C GLU A 142 20.44 -8.20 8.79
N GLY A 143 19.83 -9.30 9.29
CA GLY A 143 20.44 -10.13 10.32
C GLY A 143 21.72 -10.82 9.84
N HIS A 144 21.75 -11.35 8.62
CA HIS A 144 22.94 -11.98 8.06
C HIS A 144 24.08 -10.99 7.80
N ASP A 145 23.77 -9.75 7.42
CA ASP A 145 24.78 -8.70 7.24
C ASP A 145 25.47 -8.35 8.58
N ALA A 146 24.72 -8.32 9.67
CA ALA A 146 25.27 -8.15 11.02
C ALA A 146 26.17 -9.32 11.42
N ASP A 147 25.73 -10.57 11.22
CA ASP A 147 26.49 -11.77 11.51
C ASP A 147 27.80 -11.83 10.71
N ILE A 148 27.79 -11.41 9.45
CA ILE A 148 28.99 -11.33 8.59
C ILE A 148 29.94 -10.25 9.10
N GLN A 149 29.46 -9.11 9.54
CA GLN A 149 30.29 -8.06 10.11
C GLN A 149 30.97 -8.50 11.41
N ASP A 150 30.22 -9.17 12.29
CA ASP A 150 30.77 -9.73 13.53
C ASP A 150 31.85 -10.79 13.26
N LEU A 151 31.64 -11.67 12.28
CA LEU A 151 32.63 -12.64 11.84
C LEU A 151 33.88 -11.96 11.28
N MET A 152 33.71 -10.92 10.46
CA MET A 152 34.85 -10.16 9.93
C MET A 152 35.64 -9.44 11.02
N ASN A 153 34.98 -8.93 12.04
CA ASN A 153 35.63 -8.30 13.18
C ASN A 153 36.41 -9.33 14.03
N ALA A 154 35.80 -10.49 14.28
CA ALA A 154 36.48 -11.58 14.97
C ALA A 154 37.74 -12.07 14.22
N ILE A 155 37.66 -12.19 12.89
CA ILE A 155 38.82 -12.53 12.06
C ILE A 155 39.92 -11.46 12.15
N ARG A 156 39.56 -10.17 12.13
CA ARG A 156 40.51 -9.06 12.27
C ARG A 156 41.18 -9.09 13.63
N GLU A 157 40.47 -9.39 14.70
CA GLU A 157 41.02 -9.50 16.04
C GLU A 157 41.99 -10.65 16.14
N LEU A 158 41.71 -11.83 15.56
CA LEU A 158 42.58 -12.98 15.50
C LEU A 158 43.84 -12.75 14.63
N MET A 159 43.73 -11.93 13.59
CA MET A 159 44.83 -11.57 12.71
C MET A 159 45.68 -10.40 13.23
N SER A 160 45.21 -9.68 14.23
CA SER A 160 46.00 -8.60 14.85
C SER A 160 47.16 -9.22 15.65
N PRO A 161 48.44 -8.89 15.36
CA PRO A 161 49.57 -9.40 16.16
C PRO A 161 49.40 -8.92 17.60
N PRO A 162 49.72 -9.78 18.61
CA PRO A 162 49.65 -9.36 19.98
C PRO A 162 50.57 -8.16 20.18
N GLU A 163 50.06 -7.08 20.79
CA GLU A 163 50.89 -5.93 21.13
C GLU A 163 52.09 -6.41 21.92
N PRO A 164 53.32 -6.05 21.52
CA PRO A 164 54.50 -6.41 22.27
C PRO A 164 54.39 -5.78 23.65
N THR A 165 54.25 -6.61 24.67
CA THR A 165 54.37 -6.16 26.05
C THR A 165 55.76 -5.52 26.23
N ARG A 166 55.83 -4.21 26.20
CA ARG A 166 57.03 -3.46 26.52
C ARG A 166 57.31 -3.65 27.99
N THR A 167 58.05 -4.70 28.31
CA THR A 167 58.70 -4.85 29.60
C THR A 167 59.71 -3.73 29.67
N ARG A 168 59.48 -2.73 30.46
CA ARG A 168 60.50 -1.72 30.82
C ARG A 168 61.59 -2.42 31.61
N ILE A 169 62.66 -2.73 30.93
CA ILE A 169 63.92 -3.07 31.59
C ILE A 169 64.60 -1.72 31.90
N GLY A 170 64.35 -1.19 33.08
CA GLY A 170 64.92 0.05 33.57
C GLY A 170 65.51 -0.21 34.96
N PHE A 171 66.79 0.00 35.12
CA PHE A 171 67.45 0.07 36.40
C PHE A 171 66.83 1.16 37.25
N GLU A 172 66.27 0.82 38.43
CA GLU A 172 65.89 1.79 39.43
C GLU A 172 67.15 2.25 40.15
N ALA A 173 67.47 3.53 39.97
CA ALA A 173 68.43 4.22 40.80
C ALA A 173 67.79 4.57 42.15
N PRO A 174 68.56 4.46 43.31
CA PRO A 174 67.99 4.73 44.62
C PRO A 174 67.63 6.18 44.78
N LEU A 175 66.45 6.44 45.31
CA LEU A 175 65.99 7.77 45.70
C LEU A 175 66.68 8.24 46.94
N GLU A 176 67.45 9.31 46.82
CA GLU A 176 67.94 10.13 47.98
C GLU A 176 66.81 10.92 48.55
N THR A 177 66.62 10.76 49.85
CA THR A 177 65.73 11.51 50.71
C THR A 177 66.22 12.90 50.98
N SER A 178 65.51 13.95 50.68
CA SER A 178 65.56 15.26 51.39
C SER A 178 64.35 16.11 50.91
N GLY A 179 63.42 16.45 51.67
CA GLY A 179 63.29 17.26 52.79
C GLY A 179 62.43 18.49 52.54
N LYS A 180 61.38 18.58 53.35
CA LYS A 180 60.71 19.83 53.76
C LYS A 180 59.64 20.50 52.88
N THR A 181 58.41 20.33 53.36
CA THR A 181 57.46 21.40 53.80
C THR A 181 57.21 22.60 52.88
N LEU A 182 55.94 22.80 52.51
CA LEU A 182 55.20 23.94 53.03
C LEU A 182 53.73 23.90 52.58
N LYS A 183 52.87 24.20 53.54
CA LYS A 183 51.44 24.37 53.47
C LYS A 183 51.08 25.61 52.60
N ALA A 184 49.99 25.57 51.93
CA ALA A 184 49.04 26.66 51.92
C ALA A 184 47.64 26.19 51.43
N ARG A 185 46.66 26.68 52.14
CA ARG A 185 45.23 26.45 52.13
C ARG A 185 44.50 27.41 51.15
N PRO A 186 43.17 27.45 51.13
CA PRO A 186 42.35 27.39 49.90
C PRO A 186 41.67 28.73 49.65
N GLY A 187 41.10 28.86 48.50
CA GLY A 187 40.28 30.00 48.13
C GLY A 187 39.12 29.58 47.25
N GLN A 188 38.03 29.63 47.79
CA GLN A 188 36.66 29.80 47.52
C GLN A 188 36.32 30.70 46.31
N SER A 189 35.24 30.28 45.61
CA SER A 189 34.01 31.08 45.37
C SER A 189 33.92 32.00 44.16
N ARG A 190 32.93 31.77 43.41
CA ARG A 190 31.73 32.56 42.96
C ARG A 190 31.40 32.27 41.49
N LYS A 191 30.27 31.73 41.27
CA LYS A 191 28.92 32.23 40.97
C LYS A 191 28.85 33.44 40.03
N SER A 192 28.02 33.26 39.03
CA SER A 192 27.00 34.01 38.29
C SER A 192 27.42 34.31 36.84
N LYS A 193 26.60 34.19 35.87
CA LYS A 193 25.19 34.39 35.65
C LYS A 193 24.68 33.42 34.59
#